data_52193ef336822ade559f3ddadeeeaf9f
#
_entry.id   52193ef336822ade559f3ddadeeeaf9f
#
_cell.length_a   1.000
_cell.length_b   1.000
_cell.length_c   1.000
_cell.angle_alpha   90.00
_cell.angle_beta   90.00
_cell.angle_gamma   90.00
#
_symmetry.space_group_name_H-M   'P 1'
#
loop_
_entity.id
_entity.type
_entity.pdbx_description
1 polymer ?
#
loop_
_entity_poly.entity_id
_entity_poly.type
_entity_poly.pdbx_seq_one_letter_code
_entity_poly.pdbx_strand_id
1 'polypeptide(L)'
;MVSKGRKSITFEDIQNKVSDATLVSYYLGVYNIPCFIHSPLRKDDRASFGLWSKDGIKIGFTDLATHERGGIFDLLSKMWQCSIDETLARIEEDLKAPERGVKISPLLSPSRPTIFNKNKNVKIEVKIRNWEQYDIDYWKSYGISLKWLKYAEIYPISHKIVTKNGIKHIFGADKLAYAFIEHKENNVTIKIYQPLNKNGYKWANTHDRSVISLWTKIPKEGDTLIICSSLKDALCVMANTNISCIAPQGEGYGMSDTAITELKRRYKKIYVLYDNDEAGKIDALKLCQQTGFVNLILPQFDGGKDVSDYYKCRGKEAFIAMIKELLYLKK
;
A
#
# COMPACT_ATOMS: atom_id res chain seq x y z
N MET A 1 51.16 7.43 -25.38
CA MET A 1 49.72 7.62 -25.64
C MET A 1 48.98 7.34 -24.35
N VAL A 2 48.47 8.37 -23.69
CA VAL A 2 47.76 8.28 -22.43
C VAL A 2 46.32 7.80 -22.75
N SER A 3 45.95 6.61 -22.30
CA SER A 3 44.58 6.12 -22.41
C SER A 3 43.67 7.04 -21.60
N LYS A 4 42.79 7.76 -22.28
CA LYS A 4 41.68 8.48 -21.64
C LYS A 4 40.85 7.44 -20.86
N GLY A 5 40.93 7.47 -19.53
CA GLY A 5 40.12 6.64 -18.66
C GLY A 5 38.65 6.82 -19.00
N ARG A 6 37.98 5.75 -19.42
CA ARG A 6 36.52 5.72 -19.52
C ARG A 6 35.96 6.00 -18.13
N LYS A 7 35.16 7.05 -18.00
CA LYS A 7 34.42 7.36 -16.78
C LYS A 7 33.55 6.13 -16.46
N SER A 8 33.69 5.54 -15.28
CA SER A 8 32.87 4.40 -14.86
C SER A 8 31.41 4.83 -14.79
N ILE A 9 30.52 4.06 -15.41
CA ILE A 9 29.08 4.31 -15.40
C ILE A 9 28.55 3.87 -14.04
N THR A 10 27.75 4.68 -13.39
CA THR A 10 27.16 4.38 -12.08
C THR A 10 25.69 3.93 -12.21
N PHE A 11 25.16 3.32 -11.15
CA PHE A 11 23.73 3.00 -11.05
C PHE A 11 22.86 4.25 -11.25
N GLU A 12 23.28 5.36 -10.66
CA GLU A 12 22.56 6.63 -10.75
C GLU A 12 22.52 7.18 -12.18
N ASP A 13 23.62 7.04 -12.93
CA ASP A 13 23.69 7.41 -14.34
C ASP A 13 22.66 6.66 -15.20
N ILE A 14 22.43 5.38 -14.90
CA ILE A 14 21.42 4.57 -15.59
C ILE A 14 20.01 4.89 -15.10
N GLN A 15 19.81 4.98 -13.78
CA GLN A 15 18.49 5.25 -13.18
C GLN A 15 17.94 6.63 -13.52
N ASN A 16 18.81 7.60 -13.81
CA ASN A 16 18.41 8.90 -14.33
C ASN A 16 17.92 8.85 -15.79
N LYS A 17 18.23 7.80 -16.53
CA LYS A 17 17.84 7.62 -17.95
C LYS A 17 16.66 6.67 -18.13
N VAL A 18 16.53 5.66 -17.25
CA VAL A 18 15.54 4.60 -17.41
C VAL A 18 15.08 4.07 -16.05
N SER A 19 13.77 3.75 -15.93
CA SER A 19 13.22 3.17 -14.70
C SER A 19 13.49 1.66 -14.63
N ASP A 20 13.55 1.12 -13.40
CA ASP A 20 13.65 -0.33 -13.18
C ASP A 20 12.51 -1.08 -13.88
N ALA A 21 11.29 -0.52 -13.92
CA ALA A 21 10.15 -1.11 -14.61
C ALA A 21 10.36 -1.22 -16.13
N THR A 22 11.02 -0.24 -16.73
CA THR A 22 11.39 -0.28 -18.16
C THR A 22 12.44 -1.36 -18.41
N LEU A 23 13.43 -1.49 -17.54
CA LEU A 23 14.46 -2.54 -17.65
C LEU A 23 13.83 -3.93 -17.52
N VAL A 24 12.92 -4.13 -16.56
CA VAL A 24 12.20 -5.39 -16.39
C VAL A 24 11.35 -5.73 -17.61
N SER A 25 10.61 -4.76 -18.14
CA SER A 25 9.77 -4.99 -19.32
C SER A 25 10.61 -5.31 -20.57
N TYR A 26 11.74 -4.65 -20.72
CA TYR A 26 12.62 -4.83 -21.88
C TYR A 26 13.38 -6.16 -21.85
N TYR A 27 14.03 -6.48 -20.71
CA TYR A 27 14.88 -7.66 -20.63
C TYR A 27 14.16 -8.95 -20.21
N LEU A 28 13.03 -8.84 -19.51
CA LEU A 28 12.29 -9.99 -18.97
C LEU A 28 10.90 -10.15 -19.61
N GLY A 29 10.42 -9.18 -20.40
CA GLY A 29 9.07 -9.21 -20.97
C GLY A 29 7.97 -9.13 -19.93
N VAL A 30 8.25 -8.60 -18.73
CA VAL A 30 7.31 -8.53 -17.61
C VAL A 30 6.80 -7.10 -17.46
N TYR A 31 5.49 -6.92 -17.52
CA TYR A 31 4.83 -5.61 -17.49
C TYR A 31 4.07 -5.33 -16.19
N ASN A 32 3.88 -6.36 -15.35
CA ASN A 32 3.11 -6.24 -14.12
C ASN A 32 3.92 -6.74 -12.92
N ILE A 33 4.11 -5.90 -11.92
CA ILE A 33 4.80 -6.19 -10.67
C ILE A 33 3.90 -5.75 -9.50
N PRO A 34 3.77 -6.56 -8.42
CA PRO A 34 4.46 -7.82 -8.14
C PRO A 34 3.90 -9.00 -8.93
N CYS A 35 4.75 -9.92 -9.30
CA CYS A 35 4.37 -11.15 -9.98
C CYS A 35 5.33 -12.29 -9.63
N PHE A 36 4.90 -13.51 -9.94
CA PHE A 36 5.79 -14.67 -10.01
C PHE A 36 5.96 -15.09 -11.45
N ILE A 37 7.20 -15.33 -11.84
CA ILE A 37 7.61 -15.83 -13.16
C ILE A 37 8.43 -17.12 -13.00
N HIS A 38 8.66 -17.83 -14.08
CA HIS A 38 9.70 -18.87 -14.09
C HIS A 38 11.06 -18.20 -13.91
N SER A 39 11.96 -18.84 -13.15
CA SER A 39 13.27 -18.25 -12.86
C SER A 39 14.05 -18.02 -14.15
N PRO A 40 14.55 -16.79 -14.40
CA PRO A 40 15.44 -16.52 -15.51
C PRO A 40 16.88 -17.00 -15.25
N LEU A 41 17.17 -17.45 -14.02
CA LEU A 41 18.53 -17.85 -13.59
C LEU A 41 18.75 -19.36 -13.60
N ARG A 42 17.67 -20.16 -13.67
CA ARG A 42 17.70 -21.62 -13.62
C ARG A 42 16.48 -22.22 -14.32
N LYS A 43 16.54 -23.53 -14.61
CA LYS A 43 15.35 -24.27 -15.03
C LYS A 43 14.32 -24.28 -13.90
N ASP A 44 13.08 -23.91 -14.19
CA ASP A 44 12.01 -23.75 -13.22
C ASP A 44 10.72 -24.32 -13.80
N ASP A 45 10.20 -25.40 -13.18
CA ASP A 45 8.97 -26.07 -13.63
C ASP A 45 7.69 -25.39 -13.07
N ARG A 46 7.86 -24.51 -12.08
CA ARG A 46 6.77 -23.74 -11.46
C ARG A 46 7.24 -22.31 -11.25
N ALA A 47 6.38 -21.33 -11.55
CA ALA A 47 6.69 -19.93 -11.32
C ALA A 47 7.01 -19.66 -9.84
N SER A 48 8.29 -19.64 -9.50
CA SER A 48 8.82 -19.50 -8.14
C SER A 48 9.74 -18.30 -7.96
N PHE A 49 9.92 -17.50 -9.02
CA PHE A 49 10.75 -16.31 -9.01
C PHE A 49 9.88 -15.06 -8.87
N GLY A 50 9.91 -14.43 -7.69
CA GLY A 50 9.10 -13.26 -7.38
C GLY A 50 9.80 -11.96 -7.79
N LEU A 51 9.10 -11.10 -8.53
CA LEU A 51 9.46 -9.71 -8.75
C LEU A 51 8.56 -8.80 -7.90
N TRP A 52 9.12 -7.84 -7.18
CA TRP A 52 8.41 -6.99 -6.26
C TRP A 52 9.00 -5.58 -6.21
N SER A 53 8.22 -4.62 -5.73
CA SER A 53 8.68 -3.26 -5.43
C SER A 53 8.08 -2.80 -4.11
N LYS A 54 8.89 -2.18 -3.24
CA LYS A 54 8.43 -1.60 -1.97
C LYS A 54 7.95 -0.15 -2.15
N ASP A 55 8.63 0.59 -3.00
CA ASP A 55 8.43 2.03 -3.20
C ASP A 55 7.77 2.37 -4.54
N GLY A 56 7.51 1.37 -5.38
CA GLY A 56 6.99 1.53 -6.73
C GLY A 56 8.02 2.07 -7.73
N ILE A 57 9.28 2.26 -7.32
CA ILE A 57 10.36 2.83 -8.12
C ILE A 57 11.43 1.77 -8.37
N LYS A 58 11.97 1.18 -7.28
CA LYS A 58 12.99 0.13 -7.33
C LYS A 58 12.35 -1.24 -7.35
N ILE A 59 12.81 -2.09 -8.28
CA ILE A 59 12.33 -3.46 -8.40
C ILE A 59 13.39 -4.42 -7.88
N GLY A 60 12.95 -5.26 -6.94
CA GLY A 60 13.73 -6.36 -6.40
C GLY A 60 13.19 -7.71 -6.85
N PHE A 61 14.02 -8.74 -6.71
CA PHE A 61 13.62 -10.13 -6.92
C PHE A 61 13.85 -10.99 -5.68
N THR A 62 13.14 -12.10 -5.64
CA THR A 62 13.38 -13.20 -4.70
C THR A 62 13.11 -14.51 -5.41
N ASP A 63 14.12 -15.38 -5.53
CA ASP A 63 13.94 -16.75 -5.96
C ASP A 63 13.56 -17.60 -4.73
N LEU A 64 12.33 -18.12 -4.71
CA LEU A 64 11.84 -18.89 -3.56
C LEU A 64 12.50 -20.26 -3.41
N ALA A 65 13.12 -20.80 -4.46
CA ALA A 65 13.79 -22.09 -4.41
C ALA A 65 15.22 -21.99 -3.87
N THR A 66 15.95 -20.92 -4.22
CA THR A 66 17.33 -20.70 -3.77
C THR A 66 17.45 -19.71 -2.61
N HIS A 67 16.35 -19.01 -2.29
CA HIS A 67 16.31 -17.89 -1.32
C HIS A 67 17.17 -16.68 -1.72
N GLU A 68 17.59 -16.63 -2.96
CA GLU A 68 18.40 -15.55 -3.51
C GLU A 68 17.58 -14.29 -3.69
N ARG A 69 18.18 -13.12 -3.41
CA ARG A 69 17.53 -11.82 -3.47
C ARG A 69 18.46 -10.77 -4.05
N GLY A 70 17.89 -9.74 -4.66
CA GLY A 70 18.67 -8.62 -5.17
C GLY A 70 17.81 -7.58 -5.86
N GLY A 71 18.45 -6.54 -6.39
CA GLY A 71 17.82 -5.55 -7.26
C GLY A 71 17.83 -5.97 -8.72
N ILE A 72 17.27 -5.11 -9.60
CA ILE A 72 17.21 -5.40 -11.06
C ILE A 72 18.60 -5.53 -11.67
N PHE A 73 19.58 -4.75 -11.23
CA PHE A 73 20.95 -4.80 -11.77
C PHE A 73 21.67 -6.09 -11.35
N ASP A 74 21.44 -6.57 -10.11
CA ASP A 74 21.96 -7.87 -9.66
C ASP A 74 21.35 -9.00 -10.48
N LEU A 75 20.06 -8.92 -10.79
CA LEU A 75 19.38 -9.90 -11.63
C LEU A 75 19.99 -9.96 -13.02
N LEU A 76 20.13 -8.80 -13.68
CA LEU A 76 20.69 -8.72 -15.03
C LEU A 76 22.15 -9.17 -15.08
N SER A 77 22.97 -8.82 -14.09
CA SER A 77 24.34 -9.29 -13.94
C SER A 77 24.42 -10.83 -13.88
N LYS A 78 23.54 -11.45 -13.08
CA LYS A 78 23.45 -12.91 -12.98
C LYS A 78 22.94 -13.57 -14.25
N MET A 79 21.90 -13.01 -14.88
CA MET A 79 21.37 -13.51 -16.17
C MET A 79 22.42 -13.48 -17.28
N TRP A 80 23.26 -12.46 -17.31
CA TRP A 80 24.30 -12.29 -18.32
C TRP A 80 25.65 -12.86 -17.89
N GLN A 81 25.77 -13.36 -16.66
CA GLN A 81 26.99 -13.93 -16.09
C GLN A 81 28.21 -12.99 -16.25
N CYS A 82 28.00 -11.71 -15.96
CA CYS A 82 28.99 -10.65 -16.05
C CYS A 82 29.01 -9.77 -14.80
N SER A 83 30.04 -8.94 -14.65
CA SER A 83 30.17 -8.01 -13.54
C SER A 83 29.09 -6.91 -13.60
N ILE A 84 28.88 -6.22 -12.47
CA ILE A 84 27.96 -5.08 -12.40
C ILE A 84 28.39 -3.97 -13.38
N ASP A 85 29.69 -3.69 -13.46
CA ASP A 85 30.21 -2.65 -14.38
C ASP A 85 29.92 -2.98 -15.85
N GLU A 86 30.09 -4.25 -16.24
CA GLU A 86 29.74 -4.74 -17.56
C GLU A 86 28.23 -4.70 -17.81
N THR A 87 27.44 -5.00 -16.77
CA THR A 87 25.98 -4.89 -16.82
C THR A 87 25.53 -3.45 -17.10
N LEU A 88 26.07 -2.48 -16.36
CA LEU A 88 25.78 -1.06 -16.54
C LEU A 88 26.21 -0.56 -17.94
N ALA A 89 27.39 -0.97 -18.39
CA ALA A 89 27.90 -0.61 -19.71
C ALA A 89 26.99 -1.17 -20.83
N ARG A 90 26.53 -2.42 -20.72
CA ARG A 90 25.61 -3.04 -21.67
C ARG A 90 24.26 -2.34 -21.71
N ILE A 91 23.69 -2.01 -20.54
CA ILE A 91 22.43 -1.25 -20.46
C ILE A 91 22.61 0.12 -21.12
N GLU A 92 23.71 0.83 -20.85
CA GLU A 92 23.96 2.13 -21.47
C GLU A 92 24.10 2.04 -22.99
N GLU A 93 24.74 0.98 -23.52
CA GLU A 93 24.83 0.72 -24.95
C GLU A 93 23.46 0.48 -25.57
N ASP A 94 22.62 -0.35 -24.95
CA ASP A 94 21.26 -0.62 -25.41
C ASP A 94 20.39 0.66 -25.39
N LEU A 95 20.61 1.55 -24.41
CA LEU A 95 19.92 2.85 -24.34
C LEU A 95 20.36 3.84 -25.44
N LYS A 96 21.57 3.69 -26.00
CA LYS A 96 22.11 4.53 -27.09
C LYS A 96 21.73 4.03 -28.48
N ALA A 97 21.23 2.80 -28.62
CA ALA A 97 20.90 2.16 -29.89
C ALA A 97 19.41 2.29 -30.24
N PRO A 98 18.95 3.36 -30.92
CA PRO A 98 17.51 3.57 -31.18
C PRO A 98 16.89 2.54 -32.13
N GLU A 99 17.70 1.75 -32.82
CA GLU A 99 17.22 0.82 -33.86
C GLU A 99 16.66 -0.51 -33.32
N ARG A 100 16.84 -0.81 -32.03
CA ARG A 100 16.34 -2.04 -31.39
C ARG A 100 14.97 -1.92 -30.74
N GLY A 101 14.22 -0.87 -31.03
CA GLY A 101 12.81 -0.77 -30.61
C GLY A 101 12.58 -0.37 -29.16
N VAL A 102 13.62 0.08 -28.43
CA VAL A 102 13.44 0.72 -27.13
C VAL A 102 12.92 2.13 -27.36
N LYS A 103 11.61 2.31 -27.37
CA LYS A 103 11.02 3.64 -27.25
C LYS A 103 11.26 4.10 -25.81
N ILE A 104 12.37 4.79 -25.60
CA ILE A 104 12.60 5.56 -24.39
C ILE A 104 11.63 6.72 -24.46
N SER A 105 10.46 6.59 -23.84
CA SER A 105 9.67 7.76 -23.53
C SER A 105 10.50 8.64 -22.61
N PRO A 106 10.68 9.94 -22.93
CA PRO A 106 11.33 10.84 -21.99
C PRO A 106 10.59 10.73 -20.66
N LEU A 107 11.33 10.83 -19.56
CA LEU A 107 10.85 10.80 -18.18
C LEU A 107 9.50 11.52 -18.06
N LEU A 108 8.43 10.82 -18.33
CA LEU A 108 7.17 11.10 -17.69
C LEU A 108 7.44 10.78 -16.22
N SER A 109 7.19 11.75 -15.34
CA SER A 109 7.19 11.61 -13.90
C SER A 109 6.82 10.18 -13.54
N PRO A 110 7.52 9.50 -12.61
CA PRO A 110 7.35 8.08 -12.40
C PRO A 110 5.87 7.78 -12.19
N SER A 111 5.19 7.46 -13.29
CA SER A 111 3.89 6.85 -13.20
C SER A 111 4.18 5.54 -12.48
N ARG A 112 3.75 5.48 -11.20
CA ARG A 112 3.84 4.25 -10.39
C ARG A 112 3.49 3.11 -11.31
N PRO A 113 4.32 2.06 -11.43
CA PRO A 113 3.95 0.89 -12.17
C PRO A 113 2.57 0.51 -11.69
N THR A 114 1.61 0.42 -12.60
CA THR A 114 0.24 0.07 -12.27
C THR A 114 0.25 -1.39 -11.90
N ILE A 115 0.52 -1.65 -10.62
CA ILE A 115 0.58 -3.00 -10.05
C ILE A 115 -0.86 -3.51 -9.99
N PHE A 116 -1.31 -4.13 -11.05
CA PHE A 116 -2.56 -4.89 -11.05
C PHE A 116 -2.47 -6.12 -11.92
N ASN A 117 -2.21 -7.24 -11.26
CA ASN A 117 -2.95 -8.42 -11.61
C ASN A 117 -4.29 -8.36 -10.87
N LYS A 118 -5.30 -7.71 -11.43
CA LYS A 118 -6.66 -8.15 -11.21
C LYS A 118 -6.71 -9.56 -11.79
N ASN A 119 -6.35 -10.56 -11.01
CA ASN A 119 -6.86 -11.90 -11.23
C ASN A 119 -8.39 -11.76 -11.11
N LYS A 120 -9.06 -11.50 -12.23
CA LYS A 120 -10.53 -11.37 -12.34
C LYS A 120 -11.24 -12.62 -11.81
N ASN A 121 -10.48 -13.67 -11.46
CA ASN A 121 -10.94 -14.98 -11.07
C ASN A 121 -10.69 -15.29 -9.58
N VAL A 122 -10.29 -14.33 -8.75
CA VAL A 122 -10.15 -14.55 -7.31
C VAL A 122 -11.31 -13.88 -6.58
N LYS A 123 -12.14 -14.70 -5.91
CA LYS A 123 -13.22 -14.27 -5.03
C LYS A 123 -12.84 -14.58 -3.59
N ILE A 124 -13.03 -13.63 -2.68
CA ILE A 124 -12.88 -13.84 -1.24
C ILE A 124 -14.27 -13.79 -0.60
N GLU A 125 -14.59 -14.82 0.16
CA GLU A 125 -15.77 -14.92 0.99
C GLU A 125 -15.32 -15.21 2.42
N VAL A 126 -16.16 -14.90 3.41
CA VAL A 126 -15.84 -15.09 4.83
C VAL A 126 -17.00 -15.75 5.55
N LYS A 127 -16.67 -16.55 6.57
CA LYS A 127 -17.65 -17.04 7.53
C LYS A 127 -17.59 -16.18 8.79
N ILE A 128 -18.60 -15.33 8.96
CA ILE A 128 -18.76 -14.51 10.16
C ILE A 128 -19.04 -15.41 11.36
N ARG A 129 -18.52 -15.03 12.53
CA ARG A 129 -18.84 -15.62 13.83
C ARG A 129 -19.41 -14.59 14.79
N ASN A 130 -19.87 -15.03 15.94
CA ASN A 130 -20.27 -14.12 17.01
C ASN A 130 -19.05 -13.36 17.56
N TRP A 131 -19.34 -12.18 18.11
CA TRP A 131 -18.38 -11.40 18.87
C TRP A 131 -18.07 -12.09 20.18
N GLU A 132 -16.78 -12.23 20.49
CA GLU A 132 -16.28 -12.74 21.75
C GLU A 132 -15.68 -11.62 22.58
N GLN A 133 -15.53 -11.82 23.88
CA GLN A 133 -15.02 -10.78 24.78
C GLN A 133 -13.63 -10.29 24.36
N TYR A 134 -12.75 -11.19 23.91
CA TYR A 134 -11.40 -10.82 23.45
C TYR A 134 -11.40 -9.93 22.18
N ASP A 135 -12.41 -10.02 21.32
CA ASP A 135 -12.57 -9.10 20.20
C ASP A 135 -12.94 -7.70 20.70
N ILE A 136 -13.90 -7.65 21.63
CA ILE A 136 -14.35 -6.39 22.22
C ILE A 136 -13.18 -5.71 22.95
N ASP A 137 -12.42 -6.45 23.72
CA ASP A 137 -11.26 -5.94 24.45
C ASP A 137 -10.17 -5.44 23.50
N TYR A 138 -9.92 -6.16 22.40
CA TYR A 138 -8.99 -5.73 21.36
C TYR A 138 -9.38 -4.36 20.80
N TRP A 139 -10.60 -4.19 20.32
CA TRP A 139 -11.05 -2.96 19.71
C TRP A 139 -11.24 -1.83 20.73
N LYS A 140 -11.67 -2.15 21.95
CA LYS A 140 -11.77 -1.20 23.05
C LYS A 140 -10.41 -0.61 23.41
N SER A 141 -9.32 -1.38 23.28
CA SER A 141 -7.96 -0.86 23.50
C SER A 141 -7.58 0.29 22.56
N TYR A 142 -8.28 0.45 21.44
CA TYR A 142 -8.18 1.56 20.48
C TYR A 142 -9.32 2.55 20.58
N GLY A 143 -10.12 2.50 21.65
CA GLY A 143 -11.27 3.40 21.83
C GLY A 143 -12.46 3.14 20.91
N ILE A 144 -12.49 1.98 20.24
CA ILE A 144 -13.53 1.62 19.27
C ILE A 144 -14.51 0.65 19.93
N SER A 145 -15.75 1.08 20.11
CA SER A 145 -16.82 0.26 20.69
C SER A 145 -17.50 -0.64 19.64
N LEU A 146 -18.22 -1.66 20.09
CA LEU A 146 -19.01 -2.54 19.22
C LEU A 146 -20.01 -1.76 18.34
N LYS A 147 -20.55 -0.63 18.84
CA LYS A 147 -21.42 0.25 18.05
C LYS A 147 -20.70 0.79 16.81
N TRP A 148 -19.46 1.23 16.96
CA TRP A 148 -18.65 1.76 15.87
C TRP A 148 -18.20 0.67 14.90
N LEU A 149 -17.91 -0.54 15.40
CA LEU A 149 -17.60 -1.69 14.54
C LEU A 149 -18.79 -2.09 13.66
N LYS A 150 -19.99 -2.14 14.24
CA LYS A 150 -21.23 -2.39 13.48
C LYS A 150 -21.51 -1.27 12.47
N TYR A 151 -21.29 -0.02 12.86
CA TYR A 151 -21.44 1.13 11.96
C TYR A 151 -20.51 1.04 10.74
N ALA A 152 -19.28 0.62 10.94
CA ALA A 152 -18.29 0.44 9.88
C ALA A 152 -18.38 -0.91 9.17
N GLU A 153 -19.37 -1.74 9.47
CA GLU A 153 -19.54 -3.09 8.92
C GLU A 153 -18.28 -3.96 9.07
N ILE A 154 -17.72 -3.92 10.27
CA ILE A 154 -16.61 -4.80 10.67
C ILE A 154 -17.19 -5.99 11.43
N TYR A 155 -16.80 -7.19 11.03
CA TYR A 155 -17.30 -8.44 11.62
C TYR A 155 -16.16 -9.41 11.92
N PRO A 156 -16.20 -10.10 13.07
CA PRO A 156 -15.25 -11.18 13.36
C PRO A 156 -15.54 -12.40 12.48
N ILE A 157 -14.49 -13.06 12.03
CA ILE A 157 -14.59 -14.19 11.13
C ILE A 157 -13.94 -15.44 11.71
N SER A 158 -14.48 -16.62 11.34
CA SER A 158 -13.92 -17.93 11.69
C SER A 158 -13.15 -18.57 10.53
N HIS A 159 -13.55 -18.27 9.30
CA HIS A 159 -12.93 -18.84 8.10
C HIS A 159 -12.88 -17.80 6.98
N LYS A 160 -11.87 -17.92 6.14
CA LYS A 160 -11.75 -17.25 4.84
C LYS A 160 -11.83 -18.30 3.74
N ILE A 161 -12.63 -18.01 2.73
CA ILE A 161 -12.85 -18.88 1.58
C ILE A 161 -12.34 -18.13 0.36
N VAL A 162 -11.32 -18.68 -0.27
CA VAL A 162 -10.70 -18.10 -1.47
C VAL A 162 -11.05 -18.98 -2.65
N THR A 163 -11.82 -18.45 -3.59
CA THR A 163 -12.11 -19.14 -4.86
C THR A 163 -11.15 -18.62 -5.91
N LYS A 164 -10.32 -19.50 -6.48
CA LYS A 164 -9.39 -19.19 -7.56
C LYS A 164 -9.62 -20.17 -8.71
N ASN A 165 -9.85 -19.67 -9.91
CA ASN A 165 -10.14 -20.50 -11.10
C ASN A 165 -11.27 -21.53 -10.87
N GLY A 166 -12.32 -21.14 -10.15
CA GLY A 166 -13.46 -22.02 -9.81
C GLY A 166 -13.23 -22.98 -8.63
N ILE A 167 -11.99 -23.12 -8.15
CA ILE A 167 -11.66 -24.00 -7.02
C ILE A 167 -11.74 -23.22 -5.71
N LYS A 168 -12.51 -23.73 -4.75
CA LYS A 168 -12.66 -23.16 -3.40
C LYS A 168 -11.61 -23.74 -2.46
N HIS A 169 -10.88 -22.85 -1.79
CA HIS A 169 -9.97 -23.17 -0.71
C HIS A 169 -10.50 -22.56 0.59
N ILE A 170 -10.68 -23.37 1.61
CA ILE A 170 -11.19 -22.95 2.92
C ILE A 170 -10.03 -22.93 3.91
N PHE A 171 -9.83 -21.80 4.55
CA PHE A 171 -8.79 -21.61 5.56
C PHE A 171 -9.42 -21.14 6.87
N GLY A 172 -8.97 -21.70 8.00
CA GLY A 172 -9.27 -21.13 9.31
C GLY A 172 -8.71 -19.69 9.40
N ALA A 173 -9.43 -18.81 10.04
CA ALA A 173 -8.96 -17.49 10.36
C ALA A 173 -8.26 -17.48 11.74
N ASP A 174 -7.37 -16.50 11.97
CA ASP A 174 -6.74 -16.32 13.27
C ASP A 174 -7.79 -16.00 14.35
N LYS A 175 -7.44 -16.17 15.62
CA LYS A 175 -8.34 -15.86 16.75
C LYS A 175 -8.86 -14.41 16.65
N LEU A 176 -7.97 -13.46 16.38
CA LEU A 176 -8.32 -12.09 16.06
C LEU A 176 -8.27 -11.93 14.53
N ALA A 177 -9.42 -12.11 13.90
CA ALA A 177 -9.57 -11.93 12.46
C ALA A 177 -10.90 -11.26 12.16
N TYR A 178 -10.86 -10.21 11.32
CA TYR A 178 -12.00 -9.36 11.03
C TYR A 178 -12.14 -9.14 9.53
N ALA A 179 -13.38 -9.14 9.06
CA ALA A 179 -13.74 -8.70 7.72
C ALA A 179 -14.23 -7.25 7.79
N PHE A 180 -13.65 -6.38 6.97
CA PHE A 180 -14.12 -5.03 6.71
C PHE A 180 -14.92 -5.07 5.41
N ILE A 181 -16.22 -4.74 5.50
CA ILE A 181 -17.14 -4.75 4.37
C ILE A 181 -17.27 -3.33 3.86
N GLU A 182 -16.94 -3.13 2.61
CA GLU A 182 -17.04 -1.81 1.96
C GLU A 182 -17.96 -1.89 0.75
N HIS A 183 -18.78 -0.85 0.60
CA HIS A 183 -19.71 -0.72 -0.50
C HIS A 183 -19.22 0.37 -1.46
N LYS A 184 -19.12 0.01 -2.73
CA LYS A 184 -18.84 0.95 -3.80
C LYS A 184 -19.81 0.70 -4.95
N GLU A 185 -20.65 1.70 -5.24
CA GLU A 185 -21.73 1.56 -6.22
C GLU A 185 -22.60 0.32 -5.88
N ASN A 186 -22.73 -0.63 -6.81
CA ASN A 186 -23.47 -1.87 -6.59
C ASN A 186 -22.58 -3.04 -6.13
N ASN A 187 -21.30 -2.80 -5.84
CA ASN A 187 -20.36 -3.83 -5.49
C ASN A 187 -20.08 -3.83 -3.98
N VAL A 188 -19.99 -5.04 -3.41
CA VAL A 188 -19.50 -5.28 -2.06
C VAL A 188 -18.10 -5.84 -2.13
N THR A 189 -17.19 -5.25 -1.40
CA THR A 189 -15.80 -5.68 -1.35
C THR A 189 -15.40 -6.04 0.09
N ILE A 190 -14.47 -6.97 0.24
CA ILE A 190 -14.04 -7.48 1.55
C ILE A 190 -12.54 -7.30 1.71
N LYS A 191 -12.15 -6.73 2.86
CA LYS A 191 -10.76 -6.71 3.33
C LYS A 191 -10.68 -7.47 4.64
N ILE A 192 -9.81 -8.46 4.71
CA ILE A 192 -9.59 -9.26 5.92
C ILE A 192 -8.39 -8.69 6.68
N TYR A 193 -8.56 -8.49 7.97
CA TYR A 193 -7.55 -8.02 8.90
C TYR A 193 -7.26 -9.05 9.98
N GLN A 194 -6.03 -9.50 10.08
CA GLN A 194 -5.54 -10.44 11.09
C GLN A 194 -4.36 -9.78 11.84
N PRO A 195 -4.60 -8.99 12.89
CA PRO A 195 -3.58 -8.11 13.51
C PRO A 195 -2.37 -8.85 14.05
N LEU A 196 -2.55 -10.06 14.53
CA LEU A 196 -1.48 -10.84 15.16
C LEU A 196 -0.79 -11.82 14.21
N ASN A 197 -1.18 -11.84 12.93
CA ASN A 197 -0.55 -12.73 11.96
C ASN A 197 0.88 -12.30 11.64
N LYS A 198 1.83 -13.19 11.94
CA LYS A 198 3.28 -12.97 11.73
C LYS A 198 3.79 -13.57 10.41
N ASN A 199 2.96 -14.34 9.70
CA ASN A 199 3.34 -15.10 8.50
C ASN A 199 3.08 -14.35 7.18
N GLY A 200 2.98 -13.02 7.22
CA GLY A 200 2.74 -12.20 6.03
C GLY A 200 1.27 -12.11 5.57
N TYR A 201 0.34 -12.77 6.28
CA TYR A 201 -1.09 -12.77 5.96
C TYR A 201 -1.92 -11.83 6.84
N LYS A 202 -1.31 -10.76 7.35
CA LYS A 202 -2.00 -9.72 8.13
C LYS A 202 -3.19 -9.13 7.37
N TRP A 203 -3.05 -9.00 6.06
CA TRP A 203 -4.05 -8.44 5.16
C TRP A 203 -4.36 -9.37 3.99
N ALA A 204 -5.65 -9.49 3.64
CA ALA A 204 -6.10 -10.05 2.37
C ALA A 204 -7.32 -9.25 1.89
N ASN A 205 -7.40 -8.89 0.61
CA ASN A 205 -8.49 -8.05 0.14
C ASN A 205 -8.90 -8.33 -1.32
N THR A 206 -10.14 -7.94 -1.65
CA THR A 206 -10.67 -7.84 -3.01
C THR A 206 -10.95 -6.39 -3.38
N HIS A 207 -10.59 -5.41 -2.54
CA HIS A 207 -10.79 -4.00 -2.82
C HIS A 207 -9.96 -3.56 -4.01
N ASP A 208 -10.54 -2.75 -4.86
CA ASP A 208 -9.76 -1.96 -5.81
C ASP A 208 -9.23 -0.67 -5.14
N ARG A 209 -8.32 0.03 -5.79
CA ARG A 209 -7.69 1.25 -5.24
C ARG A 209 -8.65 2.40 -5.03
N SER A 210 -9.77 2.39 -5.71
CA SER A 210 -10.76 3.46 -5.66
C SER A 210 -11.74 3.32 -4.50
N VAL A 211 -11.72 2.19 -3.77
CA VAL A 211 -12.50 2.00 -2.55
C VAL A 211 -11.88 2.83 -1.43
N ILE A 212 -12.68 3.68 -0.82
CA ILE A 212 -12.30 4.50 0.33
C ILE A 212 -13.16 4.07 1.49
N SER A 213 -12.54 3.64 2.57
CA SER A 213 -13.23 3.20 3.78
C SER A 213 -14.05 4.34 4.39
N LEU A 214 -15.26 4.03 4.84
CA LEU A 214 -16.25 4.95 5.42
C LEU A 214 -16.83 5.99 4.45
N TRP A 215 -16.50 5.95 3.16
CA TRP A 215 -16.99 6.92 2.17
C TRP A 215 -18.50 7.10 2.17
N THR A 216 -19.26 6.00 2.27
CA THR A 216 -20.73 6.01 2.30
C THR A 216 -21.31 6.28 3.68
N LYS A 217 -20.48 6.27 4.72
CA LYS A 217 -20.90 6.44 6.12
C LYS A 217 -20.76 7.87 6.64
N ILE A 218 -19.89 8.68 6.03
CA ILE A 218 -19.70 10.06 6.43
C ILE A 218 -20.80 10.97 5.86
N PRO A 219 -21.16 12.07 6.55
CA PRO A 219 -22.14 13.05 6.07
C PRO A 219 -21.80 13.58 4.67
N LYS A 220 -22.83 13.96 3.91
CA LYS A 220 -22.66 14.57 2.58
C LYS A 220 -22.09 15.98 2.62
N GLU A 221 -22.15 16.63 3.77
CA GLU A 221 -21.63 17.97 4.03
C GLU A 221 -21.08 18.05 5.45
N GLY A 222 -20.03 18.84 5.67
CA GLY A 222 -19.44 19.04 6.97
C GLY A 222 -18.36 20.11 6.99
N ASP A 223 -17.97 20.52 8.20
CA ASP A 223 -16.92 21.51 8.37
C ASP A 223 -15.51 20.88 8.24
N THR A 224 -15.33 19.72 8.83
CA THR A 224 -14.01 19.09 8.97
C THR A 224 -14.03 17.62 8.60
N LEU A 225 -13.07 17.20 7.80
CA LEU A 225 -12.78 15.82 7.47
C LEU A 225 -11.31 15.49 7.76
N ILE A 226 -11.03 14.33 8.33
CA ILE A 226 -9.66 13.82 8.48
C ILE A 226 -9.51 12.56 7.64
N ILE A 227 -8.47 12.51 6.82
CA ILE A 227 -8.06 11.33 6.04
C ILE A 227 -6.97 10.62 6.80
N CYS A 228 -7.23 9.41 7.27
CA CYS A 228 -6.28 8.57 8.01
C CYS A 228 -5.63 7.53 7.11
N SER A 229 -4.53 6.92 7.56
CA SER A 229 -3.80 5.86 6.83
C SER A 229 -4.59 4.55 6.75
N SER A 230 -5.44 4.26 7.74
CA SER A 230 -6.22 3.02 7.82
C SER A 230 -7.63 3.22 8.36
N LEU A 231 -8.52 2.25 8.09
CA LEU A 231 -9.87 2.24 8.66
C LEU A 231 -9.85 2.19 10.20
N LYS A 232 -8.90 1.48 10.81
CA LYS A 232 -8.74 1.42 12.27
C LYS A 232 -8.51 2.82 12.85
N ASP A 233 -7.63 3.59 12.22
CA ASP A 233 -7.28 4.93 12.64
C ASP A 233 -8.45 5.90 12.45
N ALA A 234 -9.10 5.85 11.29
CA ALA A 234 -10.29 6.65 11.02
C ALA A 234 -11.40 6.39 12.04
N LEU A 235 -11.67 5.13 12.40
CA LEU A 235 -12.65 4.78 13.41
C LEU A 235 -12.23 5.23 14.82
N CYS A 236 -10.95 5.12 15.16
CA CYS A 236 -10.44 5.60 16.44
C CYS A 236 -10.69 7.11 16.60
N VAL A 237 -10.39 7.90 15.55
CA VAL A 237 -10.66 9.35 15.56
C VAL A 237 -12.16 9.62 15.65
N MET A 238 -12.98 9.03 14.78
CA MET A 238 -14.43 9.25 14.77
C MET A 238 -15.08 8.88 16.09
N ALA A 239 -14.75 7.73 16.65
CA ALA A 239 -15.35 7.22 17.88
C ALA A 239 -15.10 8.11 19.10
N ASN A 240 -14.00 8.85 19.12
CA ASN A 240 -13.56 9.63 20.27
C ASN A 240 -13.70 11.15 20.09
N THR A 241 -13.89 11.63 18.86
CA THR A 241 -13.95 13.08 18.58
C THR A 241 -15.22 13.53 17.85
N ASN A 242 -16.01 12.61 17.31
CA ASN A 242 -17.14 12.87 16.40
C ASN A 242 -16.76 13.63 15.10
N ILE A 243 -15.47 13.69 14.75
CA ILE A 243 -15.02 14.29 13.50
C ILE A 243 -15.15 13.24 12.38
N SER A 244 -15.67 13.65 11.23
CA SER A 244 -15.77 12.76 10.06
C SER A 244 -14.39 12.31 9.62
N CYS A 245 -14.22 11.00 9.40
CA CYS A 245 -12.97 10.42 8.93
C CYS A 245 -13.20 9.41 7.82
N ILE A 246 -12.23 9.30 6.93
CA ILE A 246 -12.15 8.28 5.89
C ILE A 246 -10.72 7.72 5.83
N ALA A 247 -10.55 6.61 5.15
CA ALA A 247 -9.22 6.08 4.88
C ALA A 247 -9.15 5.46 3.46
N PRO A 248 -8.10 5.72 2.68
CA PRO A 248 -7.78 4.94 1.49
C PRO A 248 -7.43 3.50 1.87
N GLN A 249 -7.23 2.63 0.89
CA GLN A 249 -7.00 1.20 1.16
C GLN A 249 -5.61 0.86 1.72
N GLY A 250 -4.74 1.82 1.86
CA GLY A 250 -3.40 1.69 2.47
C GLY A 250 -2.48 2.83 2.06
N GLU A 251 -1.34 2.87 2.70
CA GLU A 251 -0.25 3.79 2.35
C GLU A 251 0.14 3.60 0.88
N GLY A 252 0.46 4.70 0.21
CA GLY A 252 0.79 4.66 -1.20
C GLY A 252 -0.42 4.54 -2.15
N TYR A 253 -1.64 4.37 -1.66
CA TYR A 253 -2.85 4.44 -2.47
C TYR A 253 -3.32 5.89 -2.54
N GLY A 254 -3.13 6.53 -3.70
CA GLY A 254 -3.68 7.86 -3.97
C GLY A 254 -5.21 7.82 -4.05
N MET A 255 -5.81 8.99 -4.03
CA MET A 255 -7.25 9.18 -4.29
C MET A 255 -7.46 9.62 -5.74
N SER A 256 -8.58 9.25 -6.35
CA SER A 256 -8.93 9.73 -7.69
C SER A 256 -9.30 11.21 -7.67
N ASP A 257 -9.08 11.91 -8.78
CA ASP A 257 -9.44 13.33 -8.90
C ASP A 257 -10.93 13.58 -8.68
N THR A 258 -11.78 12.63 -9.08
CA THR A 258 -13.22 12.68 -8.81
C THR A 258 -13.53 12.61 -7.31
N ALA A 259 -12.84 11.72 -6.58
CA ALA A 259 -13.01 11.63 -5.13
C ALA A 259 -12.50 12.89 -4.42
N ILE A 260 -11.37 13.44 -4.84
CA ILE A 260 -10.80 14.68 -4.31
C ILE A 260 -11.77 15.85 -4.53
N THR A 261 -12.29 15.99 -5.75
CA THR A 261 -13.26 17.04 -6.09
C THR A 261 -14.53 16.92 -5.24
N GLU A 262 -15.06 15.72 -5.09
CA GLU A 262 -16.24 15.48 -4.26
C GLU A 262 -16.00 15.81 -2.78
N LEU A 263 -14.83 15.46 -2.23
CA LEU A 263 -14.49 15.82 -0.85
C LEU A 263 -14.38 17.33 -0.65
N LYS A 264 -13.76 18.06 -1.59
CA LYS A 264 -13.68 19.53 -1.56
C LYS A 264 -15.06 20.18 -1.63
N ARG A 265 -16.00 19.56 -2.34
CA ARG A 265 -17.40 20.03 -2.38
C ARG A 265 -18.12 19.79 -1.04
N ARG A 266 -17.82 18.66 -0.35
CA ARG A 266 -18.50 18.21 0.87
C ARG A 266 -17.99 18.87 2.14
N TYR A 267 -16.70 19.18 2.23
CA TYR A 267 -16.05 19.62 3.46
C TYR A 267 -15.26 20.91 3.26
N LYS A 268 -15.41 21.83 4.23
CA LYS A 268 -14.71 23.13 4.21
C LYS A 268 -13.22 22.98 4.49
N LYS A 269 -12.85 22.06 5.39
CA LYS A 269 -11.48 21.80 5.81
C LYS A 269 -11.19 20.31 5.74
N ILE A 270 -10.14 19.93 5.03
CA ILE A 270 -9.74 18.55 4.85
C ILE A 270 -8.29 18.41 5.30
N TYR A 271 -8.07 17.50 6.22
CA TYR A 271 -6.79 17.22 6.84
C TYR A 271 -6.33 15.80 6.50
N VAL A 272 -5.01 15.59 6.45
CA VAL A 272 -4.38 14.29 6.30
C VAL A 272 -3.62 13.96 7.58
N LEU A 273 -3.94 12.85 8.21
CA LEU A 273 -3.29 12.37 9.44
C LEU A 273 -2.84 10.93 9.22
N TYR A 274 -1.62 10.77 8.72
CA TYR A 274 -1.02 9.48 8.43
C TYR A 274 -0.05 9.05 9.52
N ASP A 275 0.50 7.84 9.38
CA ASP A 275 1.48 7.27 10.31
C ASP A 275 2.70 8.17 10.44
N ASN A 276 3.33 8.16 11.61
CA ASN A 276 4.52 8.96 11.91
C ASN A 276 5.84 8.24 11.56
N ASP A 277 5.78 7.17 10.75
CA ASP A 277 6.97 6.59 10.14
C ASP A 277 7.33 7.29 8.82
N GLU A 278 8.49 6.93 8.27
CA GLU A 278 9.01 7.58 7.06
C GLU A 278 8.07 7.42 5.86
N ALA A 279 7.48 6.24 5.70
CA ALA A 279 6.55 5.95 4.61
C ALA A 279 5.25 6.78 4.73
N GLY A 280 4.67 6.82 5.93
CA GLY A 280 3.47 7.60 6.21
C GLY A 280 3.67 9.10 5.99
N LYS A 281 4.81 9.66 6.44
CA LYS A 281 5.17 11.07 6.22
C LYS A 281 5.28 11.41 4.74
N ILE A 282 5.99 10.58 3.97
CA ILE A 282 6.16 10.78 2.52
C ILE A 282 4.81 10.73 1.81
N ASP A 283 3.97 9.75 2.12
CA ASP A 283 2.67 9.60 1.46
C ASP A 283 1.68 10.69 1.87
N ALA A 284 1.71 11.16 3.13
CA ALA A 284 0.92 12.32 3.57
C ALA A 284 1.33 13.58 2.79
N LEU A 285 2.62 13.86 2.68
CA LEU A 285 3.13 15.02 1.92
C LEU A 285 2.74 14.96 0.45
N LYS A 286 2.86 13.78 -0.20
CA LYS A 286 2.43 13.60 -1.60
C LYS A 286 0.95 13.89 -1.78
N LEU A 287 0.10 13.35 -0.89
CA LEU A 287 -1.34 13.59 -0.96
C LEU A 287 -1.65 15.08 -0.77
N CYS A 288 -1.03 15.74 0.19
CA CYS A 288 -1.22 17.16 0.45
C CYS A 288 -0.75 18.04 -0.73
N GLN A 289 0.39 17.72 -1.33
CA GLN A 289 0.88 18.43 -2.52
C GLN A 289 -0.06 18.28 -3.72
N GLN A 290 -0.59 17.07 -3.92
CA GLN A 290 -1.51 16.79 -5.02
C GLN A 290 -2.87 17.47 -4.83
N THR A 291 -3.35 17.60 -3.59
CA THR A 291 -4.74 17.97 -3.30
C THR A 291 -4.89 19.37 -2.73
N GLY A 292 -3.84 19.93 -2.12
CA GLY A 292 -3.91 21.14 -1.31
C GLY A 292 -4.51 20.91 0.08
N PHE A 293 -4.70 19.65 0.51
CA PHE A 293 -5.16 19.33 1.87
C PHE A 293 -4.07 19.64 2.91
N VAL A 294 -4.47 19.83 4.15
CA VAL A 294 -3.57 20.23 5.23
C VAL A 294 -3.00 19.00 5.93
N ASN A 295 -1.68 18.89 5.99
CA ASN A 295 -1.01 17.82 6.71
C ASN A 295 -1.04 18.06 8.22
N LEU A 296 -1.56 17.10 8.99
CA LEU A 296 -1.43 17.02 10.44
C LEU A 296 -0.28 16.05 10.77
N ILE A 297 0.66 16.52 11.56
CA ILE A 297 1.82 15.71 11.93
C ILE A 297 1.58 15.11 13.31
N LEU A 298 1.40 13.79 13.36
CA LEU A 298 1.27 13.07 14.63
C LEU A 298 2.55 13.26 15.45
N PRO A 299 2.47 13.70 16.73
CA PRO A 299 3.65 13.82 17.57
C PRO A 299 4.32 12.47 17.76
N GLN A 300 5.65 12.48 17.94
CA GLN A 300 6.38 11.25 18.26
C GLN A 300 6.02 10.79 19.67
N PHE A 301 5.87 9.49 19.85
CA PHE A 301 5.60 8.84 21.12
C PHE A 301 6.15 7.41 21.14
N ASP A 302 6.44 6.90 22.32
CA ASP A 302 6.89 5.53 22.48
C ASP A 302 5.72 4.56 22.40
N GLY A 303 5.92 3.43 21.70
CA GLY A 303 4.97 2.31 21.64
C GLY A 303 4.10 2.22 20.42
N GLY A 304 4.28 3.10 19.42
CA GLY A 304 3.51 3.02 18.17
C GLY A 304 3.87 4.11 17.17
N LYS A 305 3.18 4.07 16.03
CA LYS A 305 3.42 4.99 14.92
C LYS A 305 2.16 5.62 14.34
N ASP A 306 1.00 5.04 14.61
CA ASP A 306 -0.28 5.50 14.10
C ASP A 306 -1.14 6.17 15.19
N VAL A 307 -2.18 6.87 14.79
CA VAL A 307 -3.04 7.64 15.69
C VAL A 307 -3.82 6.75 16.66
N SER A 308 -4.16 5.52 16.27
CA SER A 308 -4.82 4.57 17.15
C SER A 308 -3.85 3.94 18.17
N ASP A 309 -2.60 3.76 17.81
CA ASP A 309 -1.55 3.40 18.76
C ASP A 309 -1.35 4.51 19.81
N TYR A 310 -1.41 5.79 19.41
CA TYR A 310 -1.38 6.91 20.36
C TYR A 310 -2.51 6.81 21.39
N TYR A 311 -3.74 6.54 20.94
CA TYR A 311 -4.87 6.31 21.85
C TYR A 311 -4.57 5.16 22.83
N LYS A 312 -4.10 4.04 22.33
CA LYS A 312 -3.78 2.86 23.14
C LYS A 312 -2.71 3.13 24.19
N CYS A 313 -1.70 3.94 23.86
CA CYS A 313 -0.58 4.25 24.74
C CYS A 313 -0.89 5.38 25.75
N ARG A 314 -1.67 6.39 25.34
CA ARG A 314 -1.87 7.63 26.10
C ARG A 314 -3.28 7.80 26.69
N GLY A 315 -4.21 6.96 26.26
CA GLY A 315 -5.60 7.01 26.71
C GLY A 315 -6.45 8.09 26.04
N LYS A 316 -7.72 8.11 26.40
CA LYS A 316 -8.76 8.89 25.71
C LYS A 316 -8.57 10.40 25.84
N GLU A 317 -8.28 10.89 27.05
CA GLU A 317 -8.20 12.33 27.34
C GLU A 317 -7.01 12.95 26.59
N ALA A 318 -5.84 12.32 26.67
CA ALA A 318 -4.65 12.77 25.96
C ALA A 318 -4.83 12.72 24.44
N PHE A 319 -5.51 11.68 23.94
CA PHE A 319 -5.83 11.54 22.53
C PHE A 319 -6.73 12.68 22.02
N ILE A 320 -7.82 12.99 22.74
CA ILE A 320 -8.73 14.08 22.36
C ILE A 320 -8.02 15.44 22.42
N ALA A 321 -7.17 15.66 23.43
CA ALA A 321 -6.38 16.88 23.54
C ALA A 321 -5.44 17.04 22.36
N MET A 322 -4.71 15.99 21.99
CA MET A 322 -3.79 15.97 20.86
C MET A 322 -4.52 16.27 19.53
N ILE A 323 -5.65 15.63 19.24
CA ILE A 323 -6.42 15.91 18.00
C ILE A 323 -6.87 17.37 17.95
N LYS A 324 -7.36 17.92 19.08
CA LYS A 324 -7.78 19.33 19.16
C LYS A 324 -6.60 20.28 18.91
N GLU A 325 -5.45 20.01 19.51
CA GLU A 325 -4.24 20.81 19.33
C GLU A 325 -3.77 20.80 17.86
N LEU A 326 -3.70 19.64 17.22
CA LEU A 326 -3.34 19.51 15.81
C LEU A 326 -4.26 20.34 14.89
N LEU A 327 -5.55 20.33 15.16
CA LEU A 327 -6.53 21.10 14.39
C LEU A 327 -6.48 22.60 14.71
N TYR A 328 -6.14 22.97 15.94
CA TYR A 328 -5.99 24.38 16.35
C TYR A 328 -4.79 25.05 15.70
N LEU A 329 -3.64 24.36 15.68
CA LEU A 329 -2.38 24.86 15.10
C LEU A 329 -2.45 25.05 13.57
N LYS A 330 -3.47 24.53 12.91
CA LYS A 330 -3.69 24.61 11.45
C LYS A 330 -4.94 25.40 11.05
N LYS A 331 -5.51 26.16 11.99
CA LYS A 331 -6.57 27.13 11.71
C LYS A 331 -6.00 28.40 11.07
#